data_c9650889639910387387427fd690a953
#
_entry.id   c9650889639910387387427fd690a953
#
_cell.length_a   1.000
_cell.length_b   1.000
_cell.length_c   1.000
_cell.angle_alpha   90.00
_cell.angle_beta   90.00
_cell.angle_gamma   90.00
#
_symmetry.space_group_name_H-M   'P 1'
#
loop_
_entity.id
_entity.type
_entity.pdbx_description
1 polymer ?
#
loop_
_entity_poly.entity_id
_entity_poly.type
_entity_poly.pdbx_seq_one_letter_code
_entity_poly.pdbx_strand_id
1 'polypeptide(L)'
;MAKLDVNIGALALKNPVMTASGTFGYGLEFQDFVKLSEIGGIIVKGTTLKPREGNDYPRMAETPSGMLNCVGLQNKGVDYFCEHIYPQLLPTGGTYIVNVSGSSPEDYAACAARVDALDQIPAIELNISCPNVRDGGMASGVTCAGAASVVKAVRQAYHKTLIVKLSPNVTDITEIARAVEAEGADAVSLINTLMGMAVDIEKRRKVLSIGTGGLSGAAVKPVALRMVYQVAHAVQIPVVGLGGIMTAKDAIEFLMCGATAIEIGTANFIDPAVTVKVRDGISEWLDRHGCQSVKEIIGVME
;
A
#
# COMPACT_ATOMS: atom_id res chain seq x y z
N MET A 1 -5.33 20.68 -19.81
CA MET A 1 -4.96 19.50 -19.00
C MET A 1 -6.11 19.14 -18.07
N ALA A 2 -6.49 17.90 -18.05
CA ALA A 2 -7.53 17.37 -17.17
C ALA A 2 -7.14 17.50 -15.69
N LYS A 3 -8.15 17.64 -14.81
CA LYS A 3 -7.94 17.65 -13.36
C LYS A 3 -7.61 16.24 -12.86
N LEU A 4 -6.58 16.11 -12.04
CA LEU A 4 -6.12 14.83 -11.49
C LEU A 4 -6.47 14.65 -10.00
N ASP A 5 -7.04 15.68 -9.35
CA ASP A 5 -7.34 15.63 -7.92
C ASP A 5 -8.39 14.57 -7.57
N VAL A 6 -8.13 13.84 -6.49
CA VAL A 6 -9.03 12.83 -5.93
C VAL A 6 -9.06 12.92 -4.40
N ASN A 7 -10.07 12.33 -3.77
CA ASN A 7 -10.17 12.26 -2.31
C ASN A 7 -10.26 10.80 -1.85
N ILE A 8 -9.53 10.50 -0.78
CA ILE A 8 -9.61 9.21 -0.06
C ILE A 8 -10.10 9.56 1.35
N GLY A 9 -11.41 9.39 1.60
CA GLY A 9 -12.03 9.94 2.80
C GLY A 9 -11.79 11.46 2.88
N ALA A 10 -11.25 11.93 3.99
CA ALA A 10 -10.87 13.33 4.20
C ALA A 10 -9.52 13.72 3.57
N LEU A 11 -8.73 12.75 3.11
CA LEU A 11 -7.42 12.98 2.48
C LEU A 11 -7.60 13.48 1.05
N ALA A 12 -7.24 14.75 0.79
CA ALA A 12 -7.20 15.32 -0.55
C ALA A 12 -5.83 15.05 -1.19
N LEU A 13 -5.83 14.42 -2.37
CA LEU A 13 -4.65 14.17 -3.18
C LEU A 13 -4.71 14.99 -4.46
N LYS A 14 -3.61 15.65 -4.83
CA LYS A 14 -3.49 16.46 -6.07
C LYS A 14 -3.49 15.62 -7.35
N ASN A 15 -3.18 14.34 -7.25
CA ASN A 15 -3.31 13.34 -8.32
C ASN A 15 -3.44 11.94 -7.70
N PRO A 16 -3.95 10.93 -8.45
CA PRO A 16 -4.26 9.62 -7.91
C PRO A 16 -3.06 8.69 -7.75
N VAL A 17 -1.83 9.14 -8.07
CA VAL A 17 -0.65 8.25 -8.09
C VAL A 17 0.12 8.36 -6.80
N MET A 18 0.22 7.24 -6.07
CA MET A 18 0.96 7.12 -4.82
C MET A 18 2.09 6.09 -4.94
N THR A 19 3.03 6.11 -3.99
CA THR A 19 4.03 5.05 -3.84
C THR A 19 3.54 3.99 -2.86
N ALA A 20 3.83 2.71 -3.14
CA ALA A 20 3.51 1.63 -2.21
C ALA A 20 4.56 1.50 -1.11
N SER A 21 4.12 1.20 0.11
CA SER A 21 5.01 0.92 1.24
C SER A 21 6.02 -0.19 0.94
N GLY A 22 7.25 -0.01 1.45
CA GLY A 22 8.33 -0.99 1.31
C GLY A 22 9.14 -0.90 0.02
N THR A 23 8.78 -0.01 -0.91
CA THR A 23 9.45 0.15 -2.21
C THR A 23 10.00 1.55 -2.46
N PHE A 24 9.70 2.49 -1.58
CA PHE A 24 10.09 3.90 -1.74
C PHE A 24 10.71 4.50 -0.46
N GLY A 25 11.18 3.66 0.46
CA GLY A 25 11.77 4.10 1.73
C GLY A 25 10.89 5.07 2.50
N TYR A 26 11.45 6.22 2.83
CA TYR A 26 10.72 7.37 3.38
C TYR A 26 10.50 8.47 2.31
N GLY A 27 10.88 8.21 1.06
CA GLY A 27 10.86 9.16 -0.04
C GLY A 27 12.14 9.98 -0.16
N LEU A 28 12.83 10.24 0.95
CA LEU A 28 14.05 11.06 0.99
C LEU A 28 15.15 10.50 0.09
N GLU A 29 15.21 9.18 -0.04
CA GLU A 29 16.16 8.44 -0.85
C GLU A 29 15.94 8.65 -2.37
N PHE A 30 14.80 9.20 -2.75
CA PHE A 30 14.37 9.36 -4.14
C PHE A 30 14.39 10.83 -4.62
N GLN A 31 14.81 11.78 -3.78
CA GLN A 31 14.78 13.22 -4.10
C GLN A 31 15.63 13.60 -5.30
N ASP A 32 16.71 12.85 -5.57
CA ASP A 32 17.56 13.08 -6.74
C ASP A 32 16.90 12.67 -8.06
N PHE A 33 15.82 11.89 -8.01
CA PHE A 33 15.13 11.38 -9.19
C PHE A 33 13.79 12.07 -9.43
N VAL A 34 13.08 12.46 -8.37
CA VAL A 34 11.74 13.05 -8.45
C VAL A 34 11.53 14.11 -7.37
N LYS A 35 10.71 15.12 -7.69
CA LYS A 35 10.21 16.05 -6.68
C LYS A 35 9.09 15.38 -5.90
N LEU A 36 9.31 15.13 -4.61
CA LEU A 36 8.35 14.44 -3.75
C LEU A 36 7.00 15.17 -3.69
N SER A 37 7.03 16.50 -3.83
CA SER A 37 5.82 17.32 -3.92
C SER A 37 4.98 17.07 -5.19
N GLU A 38 5.46 16.38 -6.20
CA GLU A 38 4.71 16.05 -7.42
C GLU A 38 3.97 14.71 -7.34
N ILE A 39 4.32 13.86 -6.39
CA ILE A 39 3.66 12.57 -6.13
C ILE A 39 2.34 12.84 -5.36
N GLY A 40 1.26 12.15 -5.70
CA GLY A 40 -0.04 12.30 -5.06
C GLY A 40 0.01 12.00 -3.57
N GLY A 41 0.63 10.86 -3.20
CA GLY A 41 0.87 10.46 -1.82
C GLY A 41 2.07 9.52 -1.72
N ILE A 42 2.82 9.60 -0.64
CA ILE A 42 3.98 8.76 -0.37
C ILE A 42 3.66 7.88 0.83
N ILE A 43 3.44 6.57 0.57
CA ILE A 43 3.27 5.62 1.65
C ILE A 43 4.66 5.16 2.09
N VAL A 44 5.05 5.61 3.27
CA VAL A 44 6.39 5.37 3.79
C VAL A 44 6.59 3.93 4.27
N LYS A 45 7.82 3.60 4.56
CA LYS A 45 8.24 2.31 5.12
C LYS A 45 7.34 1.86 6.27
N GLY A 46 6.95 0.58 6.24
CA GLY A 46 6.15 -0.03 7.31
C GLY A 46 6.77 0.19 8.69
N THR A 47 6.00 0.77 9.60
CA THR A 47 6.40 1.21 10.93
C THR A 47 5.65 0.39 11.97
N THR A 48 6.37 -0.11 12.97
CA THR A 48 5.84 -0.88 14.10
C THR A 48 6.07 -0.14 15.41
N LEU A 49 5.34 -0.51 16.46
CA LEU A 49 5.49 0.11 17.79
C LEU A 49 6.95 0.01 18.29
N LYS A 50 7.56 -1.15 18.14
CA LYS A 50 8.96 -1.42 18.50
C LYS A 50 9.81 -1.67 17.26
N PRO A 51 11.14 -1.46 17.31
CA PRO A 51 12.04 -1.81 16.21
C PRO A 51 11.95 -3.29 15.82
N ARG A 52 12.18 -3.58 14.52
CA ARG A 52 12.28 -4.93 13.96
C ARG A 52 13.50 -5.04 13.05
N GLU A 53 14.31 -6.07 13.24
CA GLU A 53 15.48 -6.36 12.41
C GLU A 53 15.11 -6.96 11.04
N GLY A 54 13.90 -7.52 10.92
CA GLY A 54 13.48 -8.27 9.74
C GLY A 54 14.01 -9.70 9.73
N ASN A 55 13.82 -10.38 8.59
CA ASN A 55 14.30 -11.76 8.40
C ASN A 55 15.75 -11.77 7.92
N ASP A 56 16.42 -12.93 8.07
CA ASP A 56 17.76 -13.19 7.56
C ASP A 56 17.82 -13.18 6.02
N TYR A 57 19.03 -13.02 5.47
CA TYR A 57 19.29 -13.12 4.04
C TYR A 57 19.44 -14.60 3.59
N PRO A 58 19.12 -14.89 2.30
CA PRO A 58 18.53 -14.05 1.27
C PRO A 58 17.02 -13.80 1.51
N ARG A 59 16.59 -12.55 1.34
CA ARG A 59 15.20 -12.14 1.59
C ARG A 59 14.51 -11.49 0.41
N MET A 60 15.17 -11.45 -0.74
CA MET A 60 14.63 -11.02 -2.03
C MET A 60 15.12 -11.93 -3.14
N ALA A 61 14.28 -12.18 -4.14
CA ALA A 61 14.61 -12.97 -5.32
C ALA A 61 13.81 -12.49 -6.53
N GLU A 62 14.45 -12.40 -7.69
CA GLU A 62 13.75 -12.14 -8.95
C GLU A 62 12.97 -13.37 -9.41
N THR A 63 11.88 -13.13 -10.11
CA THR A 63 11.07 -14.13 -10.80
C THR A 63 10.74 -13.65 -12.20
N PRO A 64 10.32 -14.53 -13.14
CA PRO A 64 9.76 -14.05 -14.39
C PRO A 64 8.62 -13.05 -14.16
N SER A 65 8.77 -11.83 -14.70
CA SER A 65 7.79 -10.74 -14.60
C SER A 65 7.47 -10.23 -13.18
N GLY A 66 8.37 -10.47 -12.20
CA GLY A 66 8.14 -9.99 -10.84
C GLY A 66 9.29 -10.28 -9.88
N MET A 67 8.99 -10.23 -8.59
CA MET A 67 9.94 -10.54 -7.54
C MET A 67 9.26 -11.13 -6.30
N LEU A 68 10.02 -11.92 -5.55
CA LEU A 68 9.66 -12.40 -4.23
C LEU A 68 10.41 -11.62 -3.15
N ASN A 69 9.73 -11.32 -2.05
CA ASN A 69 10.38 -10.79 -0.86
C ASN A 69 9.86 -11.41 0.44
N CYS A 70 10.74 -11.50 1.41
CA CYS A 70 10.42 -11.86 2.79
C CYS A 70 11.18 -10.94 3.78
N VAL A 71 11.15 -9.64 3.55
CA VAL A 71 11.93 -8.65 4.34
C VAL A 71 11.59 -8.69 5.84
N GLY A 72 10.34 -8.95 6.23
CA GLY A 72 9.95 -9.13 7.63
C GLY A 72 9.78 -7.82 8.40
N LEU A 73 9.29 -6.76 7.74
CA LEU A 73 8.98 -5.45 8.36
C LEU A 73 10.19 -4.79 9.06
N GLN A 74 11.40 -4.90 8.50
CA GLN A 74 12.57 -4.22 9.05
C GLN A 74 12.31 -2.72 9.19
N ASN A 75 12.35 -2.20 10.41
CA ASN A 75 12.18 -0.78 10.71
C ASN A 75 12.70 -0.44 12.11
N LYS A 76 12.91 0.85 12.40
CA LYS A 76 13.44 1.34 13.68
C LYS A 76 12.37 1.69 14.73
N GLY A 77 11.10 1.39 14.46
CA GLY A 77 9.99 1.69 15.36
C GLY A 77 9.41 3.10 15.20
N VAL A 78 8.21 3.29 15.76
CA VAL A 78 7.44 4.54 15.59
C VAL A 78 8.10 5.74 16.30
N ASP A 79 8.72 5.55 17.45
CA ASP A 79 9.39 6.64 18.16
C ASP A 79 10.55 7.20 17.33
N TYR A 80 11.36 6.33 16.72
CA TYR A 80 12.42 6.76 15.79
C TYR A 80 11.84 7.49 14.56
N PHE A 81 10.72 7.02 14.02
CA PHE A 81 10.04 7.71 12.94
C PHE A 81 9.63 9.13 13.35
N CYS A 82 8.98 9.28 14.50
CA CYS A 82 8.52 10.58 14.99
C CYS A 82 9.67 11.56 15.26
N GLU A 83 10.74 11.08 15.88
CA GLU A 83 11.85 11.93 16.35
C GLU A 83 12.87 12.25 15.26
N HIS A 84 13.13 11.32 14.34
CA HIS A 84 14.25 11.43 13.41
C HIS A 84 13.84 11.53 11.94
N ILE A 85 12.75 10.86 11.54
CA ILE A 85 12.32 10.85 10.13
C ILE A 85 11.31 11.96 9.87
N TYR A 86 10.24 12.05 10.65
CA TYR A 86 9.17 13.02 10.44
C TYR A 86 9.68 14.47 10.27
N PRO A 87 10.61 15.00 11.08
CA PRO A 87 11.13 16.35 10.89
C PRO A 87 11.82 16.55 9.53
N GLN A 88 12.41 15.51 8.95
CA GLN A 88 13.07 15.59 7.65
C GLN A 88 12.07 15.58 6.48
N LEU A 89 10.86 15.06 6.70
CA LEU A 89 9.80 15.02 5.69
C LEU A 89 9.14 16.40 5.50
N LEU A 90 9.06 17.21 6.55
CA LEU A 90 8.34 18.48 6.57
C LEU A 90 8.76 19.45 5.44
N PRO A 91 10.05 19.68 5.16
CA PRO A 91 10.48 20.65 4.15
C PRO A 91 10.28 20.17 2.71
N THR A 92 9.94 18.90 2.48
CA THR A 92 9.88 18.31 1.14
C THR A 92 8.62 18.68 0.34
N GLY A 93 7.56 19.11 1.03
CA GLY A 93 6.25 19.42 0.44
C GLY A 93 5.48 18.20 -0.07
N GLY A 94 5.93 16.98 0.26
CA GLY A 94 5.23 15.73 -0.05
C GLY A 94 4.02 15.48 0.85
N THR A 95 3.05 14.72 0.37
CA THR A 95 1.94 14.19 1.19
C THR A 95 2.32 12.81 1.70
N TYR A 96 2.55 12.67 2.99
CA TYR A 96 3.04 11.42 3.59
C TYR A 96 1.94 10.67 4.32
N ILE A 97 1.90 9.36 4.07
CA ILE A 97 0.99 8.40 4.68
C ILE A 97 1.84 7.35 5.39
N VAL A 98 1.64 7.15 6.70
CA VAL A 98 2.45 6.19 7.45
C VAL A 98 1.84 4.80 7.35
N ASN A 99 2.60 3.83 6.81
CA ASN A 99 2.17 2.43 6.85
C ASN A 99 2.42 1.87 8.26
N VAL A 100 1.35 1.50 8.95
CA VAL A 100 1.38 1.00 10.33
C VAL A 100 1.18 -0.51 10.35
N SER A 101 2.05 -1.22 11.06
CA SER A 101 1.96 -2.66 11.30
C SER A 101 2.13 -2.99 12.77
N GLY A 102 1.57 -4.11 13.23
CA GLY A 102 1.64 -4.57 14.61
C GLY A 102 1.59 -6.09 14.72
N SER A 103 1.68 -6.61 15.93
CA SER A 103 1.56 -8.02 16.25
C SER A 103 0.27 -8.35 16.98
N SER A 104 -0.38 -7.36 17.59
CA SER A 104 -1.69 -7.46 18.25
C SER A 104 -2.50 -6.18 17.98
N PRO A 105 -3.82 -6.18 18.16
CA PRO A 105 -4.64 -4.97 18.05
C PRO A 105 -4.12 -3.81 18.89
N GLU A 106 -3.60 -4.09 20.07
CA GLU A 106 -3.03 -3.10 21.01
C GLU A 106 -1.74 -2.48 20.43
N ASP A 107 -0.85 -3.29 19.84
CA ASP A 107 0.37 -2.80 19.17
C ASP A 107 0.03 -1.88 17.99
N TYR A 108 -0.95 -2.26 17.18
CA TYR A 108 -1.44 -1.41 16.07
C TYR A 108 -1.99 -0.08 16.58
N ALA A 109 -2.86 -0.13 17.60
CA ALA A 109 -3.48 1.06 18.17
C ALA A 109 -2.44 1.99 18.82
N ALA A 110 -1.49 1.45 19.59
CA ALA A 110 -0.43 2.23 20.21
C ALA A 110 0.50 2.88 19.18
N CYS A 111 0.84 2.18 18.11
CA CYS A 111 1.62 2.74 17.00
C CYS A 111 0.84 3.86 16.28
N ALA A 112 -0.43 3.64 15.97
CA ALA A 112 -1.29 4.60 15.31
C ALA A 112 -1.50 5.87 16.15
N ALA A 113 -1.66 5.75 17.47
CA ALA A 113 -1.78 6.88 18.39
C ALA A 113 -0.56 7.80 18.37
N ARG A 114 0.66 7.23 18.21
CA ARG A 114 1.89 8.04 18.07
C ARG A 114 1.88 8.84 16.77
N VAL A 115 1.36 8.26 15.69
CA VAL A 115 1.25 8.93 14.38
C VAL A 115 0.11 9.94 14.37
N ASP A 116 -0.97 9.72 15.12
CA ASP A 116 -2.10 10.65 15.24
C ASP A 116 -1.66 12.03 15.75
N ALA A 117 -0.67 12.07 16.64
CA ALA A 117 -0.10 13.29 17.19
C ALA A 117 0.75 14.11 16.20
N LEU A 118 1.02 13.61 14.99
CA LEU A 118 1.85 14.28 13.98
C LEU A 118 0.99 15.12 13.03
N ASP A 119 0.96 16.44 13.20
CA ASP A 119 0.04 17.36 12.49
C ASP A 119 0.10 17.23 10.96
N GLN A 120 1.29 17.05 10.38
CA GLN A 120 1.49 16.99 8.92
C GLN A 120 1.35 15.58 8.33
N ILE A 121 0.96 14.59 9.13
CA ILE A 121 0.60 13.25 8.64
C ILE A 121 -0.93 13.16 8.58
N PRO A 122 -1.54 13.24 7.38
CA PRO A 122 -2.99 13.29 7.23
C PRO A 122 -3.67 11.92 7.26
N ALA A 123 -2.91 10.85 7.07
CA ALA A 123 -3.44 9.48 6.96
C ALA A 123 -2.45 8.42 7.42
N ILE A 124 -2.98 7.26 7.77
CA ILE A 124 -2.21 6.02 7.89
C ILE A 124 -2.74 4.96 6.92
N GLU A 125 -1.83 4.07 6.47
CA GLU A 125 -2.18 2.81 5.82
C GLU A 125 -1.96 1.67 6.82
N LEU A 126 -3.02 1.07 7.30
CA LEU A 126 -2.99 -0.02 8.27
C LEU A 126 -2.72 -1.34 7.57
N ASN A 127 -1.53 -1.87 7.72
CA ASN A 127 -1.11 -3.13 7.08
C ASN A 127 -1.50 -4.33 7.96
N ILE A 128 -2.70 -4.85 7.75
CA ILE A 128 -3.20 -6.04 8.46
C ILE A 128 -2.77 -7.35 7.79
N SER A 129 -2.01 -7.29 6.69
CA SER A 129 -1.66 -8.45 5.84
C SER A 129 -0.42 -9.21 6.31
N CYS A 130 0.16 -8.90 7.47
CA CYS A 130 1.43 -9.48 7.90
C CYS A 130 1.25 -10.95 8.34
N PRO A 131 1.76 -11.95 7.58
CA PRO A 131 1.59 -13.37 7.91
C PRO A 131 2.49 -13.85 9.07
N ASN A 132 3.32 -12.98 9.64
CA ASN A 132 4.41 -13.34 10.54
C ASN A 132 4.07 -13.06 12.02
N VAL A 133 2.97 -13.61 12.54
CA VAL A 133 2.81 -13.78 13.98
C VAL A 133 3.25 -15.21 14.32
N ARG A 134 4.51 -15.39 14.72
CA ARG A 134 5.09 -16.68 15.12
C ARG A 134 4.47 -17.27 16.41
N ASP A 135 3.65 -16.53 17.11
CA ASP A 135 3.06 -16.95 18.39
C ASP A 135 1.55 -17.22 18.24
N GLY A 136 1.21 -18.33 17.55
CA GLY A 136 -0.08 -19.01 17.71
C GLY A 136 -1.35 -18.29 17.26
N GLY A 137 -1.28 -17.08 16.73
CA GLY A 137 -2.41 -16.31 16.22
C GLY A 137 -2.51 -16.41 14.69
N MET A 138 -3.71 -16.72 14.17
CA MET A 138 -3.98 -16.54 12.74
C MET A 138 -3.71 -15.08 12.35
N ALA A 139 -3.03 -14.88 11.20
CA ALA A 139 -2.77 -13.54 10.67
C ALA A 139 -4.08 -12.75 10.65
N SER A 140 -4.14 -11.63 11.38
CA SER A 140 -5.39 -10.86 11.60
C SER A 140 -6.10 -10.46 10.30
N GLY A 141 -5.37 -10.28 9.22
CA GLY A 141 -5.91 -9.86 7.93
C GLY A 141 -6.50 -10.94 7.04
N VAL A 142 -6.54 -12.21 7.46
CA VAL A 142 -7.11 -13.31 6.65
C VAL A 142 -8.47 -13.79 7.16
N THR A 143 -8.98 -13.22 8.25
CA THR A 143 -10.32 -13.47 8.76
C THR A 143 -11.07 -12.17 9.02
N CYS A 144 -12.37 -12.12 8.80
CA CYS A 144 -13.20 -10.95 9.07
C CYS A 144 -13.10 -10.51 10.54
N ALA A 145 -13.17 -11.43 11.49
CA ALA A 145 -13.09 -11.12 12.92
C ALA A 145 -11.73 -10.53 13.32
N GLY A 146 -10.64 -11.08 12.78
CA GLY A 146 -9.28 -10.56 13.04
C GLY A 146 -9.08 -9.18 12.46
N ALA A 147 -9.49 -8.95 11.20
CA ALA A 147 -9.41 -7.66 10.55
C ALA A 147 -10.25 -6.60 11.28
N ALA A 148 -11.51 -6.93 11.61
CA ALA A 148 -12.41 -6.07 12.36
C ALA A 148 -11.84 -5.69 13.74
N SER A 149 -11.28 -6.66 14.48
CA SER A 149 -10.68 -6.40 15.80
C SER A 149 -9.54 -5.37 15.75
N VAL A 150 -8.65 -5.51 14.76
CA VAL A 150 -7.53 -4.57 14.58
C VAL A 150 -8.04 -3.18 14.18
N VAL A 151 -8.94 -3.08 13.21
CA VAL A 151 -9.47 -1.79 12.74
C VAL A 151 -10.22 -1.07 13.85
N LYS A 152 -11.06 -1.79 14.61
CA LYS A 152 -11.77 -1.25 15.77
C LYS A 152 -10.83 -0.65 16.81
N ALA A 153 -9.78 -1.38 17.18
CA ALA A 153 -8.80 -0.90 18.15
C ALA A 153 -8.05 0.34 17.64
N VAL A 154 -7.65 0.33 16.36
CA VAL A 154 -6.96 1.48 15.74
C VAL A 154 -7.89 2.67 15.63
N ARG A 155 -9.16 2.50 15.22
CA ARG A 155 -10.11 3.62 15.07
C ARG A 155 -10.37 4.36 16.38
N GLN A 156 -10.29 3.67 17.51
CA GLN A 156 -10.41 4.30 18.83
C GLN A 156 -9.21 5.19 19.20
N ALA A 157 -8.05 4.94 18.60
CA ALA A 157 -6.78 5.62 18.91
C ALA A 157 -6.28 6.56 17.81
N TYR A 158 -6.90 6.53 16.63
CA TYR A 158 -6.51 7.30 15.46
C TYR A 158 -7.71 8.03 14.85
N HIS A 159 -7.62 9.34 14.65
CA HIS A 159 -8.76 10.21 14.35
C HIS A 159 -8.75 10.78 12.91
N LYS A 160 -7.66 10.56 12.16
CA LYS A 160 -7.50 11.01 10.77
C LYS A 160 -7.87 9.91 9.78
N THR A 161 -7.57 10.10 8.49
CA THR A 161 -7.90 9.12 7.45
C THR A 161 -7.21 7.78 7.67
N LEU A 162 -8.02 6.72 7.79
CA LEU A 162 -7.60 5.34 8.01
C LEU A 162 -7.81 4.52 6.74
N ILE A 163 -6.73 4.20 6.04
CA ILE A 163 -6.73 3.28 4.89
C ILE A 163 -6.35 1.89 5.41
N VAL A 164 -7.09 0.84 5.03
CA VAL A 164 -6.79 -0.53 5.48
C VAL A 164 -6.28 -1.36 4.30
N LYS A 165 -5.04 -1.85 4.40
CA LYS A 165 -4.39 -2.64 3.35
C LYS A 165 -4.70 -4.12 3.48
N LEU A 166 -5.39 -4.66 2.46
CA LEU A 166 -5.93 -6.01 2.42
C LEU A 166 -4.94 -7.02 1.81
N SER A 167 -5.00 -8.25 2.33
CA SER A 167 -4.25 -9.40 1.81
C SER A 167 -5.00 -10.07 0.65
N PRO A 168 -4.31 -10.43 -0.44
CA PRO A 168 -4.91 -11.24 -1.50
C PRO A 168 -4.99 -12.75 -1.16
N ASN A 169 -4.38 -13.18 -0.06
CA ASN A 169 -4.25 -14.59 0.30
C ASN A 169 -5.48 -15.07 1.09
N VAL A 170 -6.65 -14.80 0.54
CA VAL A 170 -7.97 -15.14 1.10
C VAL A 170 -8.87 -15.68 -0.01
N THR A 171 -9.92 -16.40 0.36
CA THR A 171 -10.89 -16.95 -0.60
C THR A 171 -11.75 -15.84 -1.19
N ASP A 172 -12.30 -14.97 -0.34
CA ASP A 172 -13.11 -13.81 -0.73
C ASP A 172 -12.62 -12.56 0.00
N ILE A 173 -12.00 -11.66 -0.76
CA ILE A 173 -11.47 -10.40 -0.25
C ILE A 173 -12.57 -9.39 0.07
N THR A 174 -13.77 -9.54 -0.53
CA THR A 174 -14.89 -8.62 -0.33
C THR A 174 -15.49 -8.73 1.07
N GLU A 175 -15.46 -9.92 1.67
CA GLU A 175 -15.90 -10.13 3.05
C GLU A 175 -15.01 -9.36 4.03
N ILE A 176 -13.70 -9.43 3.84
CA ILE A 176 -12.73 -8.68 4.66
C ILE A 176 -12.92 -7.17 4.46
N ALA A 177 -13.11 -6.72 3.21
CA ALA A 177 -13.33 -5.30 2.90
C ALA A 177 -14.57 -4.75 3.61
N ARG A 178 -15.71 -5.46 3.57
CA ARG A 178 -16.92 -5.06 4.30
C ARG A 178 -16.72 -5.06 5.82
N ALA A 179 -15.97 -6.04 6.34
CA ALA A 179 -15.70 -6.12 7.79
C ALA A 179 -14.89 -4.92 8.29
N VAL A 180 -13.88 -4.47 7.54
CA VAL A 180 -13.08 -3.31 7.93
C VAL A 180 -13.83 -1.98 7.71
N GLU A 181 -14.66 -1.88 6.68
CA GLU A 181 -15.56 -0.75 6.47
C GLU A 181 -16.53 -0.58 7.65
N ALA A 182 -17.13 -1.66 8.10
CA ALA A 182 -18.07 -1.66 9.24
C ALA A 182 -17.43 -1.18 10.57
N GLU A 183 -16.12 -1.36 10.73
CA GLU A 183 -15.36 -0.91 11.90
C GLU A 183 -14.73 0.50 11.74
N GLY A 184 -15.09 1.20 10.66
CA GLY A 184 -14.74 2.62 10.48
C GLY A 184 -13.45 2.87 9.69
N ALA A 185 -13.06 2.00 8.79
CA ALA A 185 -12.08 2.32 7.76
C ALA A 185 -12.63 3.42 6.83
N ASP A 186 -11.82 4.42 6.50
CA ASP A 186 -12.18 5.49 5.56
C ASP A 186 -11.89 5.10 4.11
N ALA A 187 -11.03 4.11 3.89
CA ALA A 187 -10.69 3.53 2.59
C ALA A 187 -10.05 2.16 2.76
N VAL A 188 -10.00 1.40 1.68
CA VAL A 188 -9.22 0.15 1.60
C VAL A 188 -8.17 0.25 0.50
N SER A 189 -6.98 -0.35 0.71
CA SER A 189 -5.98 -0.54 -0.33
C SER A 189 -5.76 -2.03 -0.58
N LEU A 190 -5.63 -2.44 -1.83
CA LEU A 190 -5.39 -3.82 -2.24
C LEU A 190 -4.74 -3.89 -3.65
N ILE A 191 -3.85 -4.85 -3.85
CA ILE A 191 -3.55 -6.00 -3.00
C ILE A 191 -2.16 -5.86 -2.35
N ASN A 192 -1.97 -6.46 -1.17
CA ASN A 192 -0.63 -6.80 -0.72
C ASN A 192 -0.08 -7.95 -1.58
N THR A 193 1.05 -8.55 -1.23
CA THR A 193 1.73 -9.55 -2.05
C THR A 193 1.08 -10.95 -1.97
N LEU A 194 1.08 -11.67 -3.08
CA LEU A 194 0.67 -13.09 -3.14
C LEU A 194 1.76 -13.99 -2.57
N MET A 195 1.38 -15.02 -1.83
CA MET A 195 2.35 -15.99 -1.32
C MET A 195 2.94 -16.82 -2.47
N GLY A 196 4.26 -16.88 -2.50
CA GLY A 196 5.03 -17.63 -3.51
C GLY A 196 6.29 -18.27 -2.93
N MET A 197 6.98 -19.02 -3.75
CA MET A 197 8.21 -19.72 -3.40
C MET A 197 9.14 -19.82 -4.61
N ALA A 198 10.46 -19.80 -4.36
CA ALA A 198 11.49 -20.12 -5.36
C ALA A 198 12.42 -21.22 -4.82
N VAL A 199 12.86 -22.10 -5.72
CA VAL A 199 13.73 -23.26 -5.41
C VAL A 199 15.00 -23.19 -6.23
N ASP A 200 16.14 -23.33 -5.57
CA ASP A 200 17.45 -23.54 -6.18
C ASP A 200 17.63 -25.06 -6.41
N ILE A 201 17.50 -25.50 -7.66
CA ILE A 201 17.53 -26.93 -8.02
C ILE A 201 18.92 -27.53 -7.86
N GLU A 202 19.98 -26.76 -8.08
CA GLU A 202 21.35 -27.21 -7.97
C GLU A 202 21.74 -27.47 -6.51
N LYS A 203 21.34 -26.56 -5.62
CA LYS A 203 21.58 -26.66 -4.19
C LYS A 203 20.48 -27.42 -3.43
N ARG A 204 19.40 -27.81 -4.13
CA ARG A 204 18.23 -28.50 -3.57
C ARG A 204 17.68 -27.83 -2.32
N ARG A 205 17.54 -26.49 -2.38
CA ARG A 205 17.09 -25.67 -1.23
C ARG A 205 16.17 -24.53 -1.65
N LYS A 206 15.49 -23.98 -0.66
CA LYS A 206 14.71 -22.75 -0.81
C LYS A 206 15.64 -21.57 -1.15
N VAL A 207 15.20 -20.66 -2.01
CA VAL A 207 15.97 -19.43 -2.34
C VAL A 207 15.89 -18.43 -1.19
N LEU A 208 14.68 -18.19 -0.67
CA LEU A 208 14.51 -17.26 0.44
C LEU A 208 14.78 -17.91 1.81
N SER A 209 15.31 -17.16 2.75
CA SER A 209 15.70 -17.63 4.09
C SER A 209 14.59 -18.36 4.85
N ILE A 210 13.36 -17.82 4.82
CA ILE A 210 12.18 -18.44 5.46
C ILE A 210 11.39 -19.37 4.53
N GLY A 211 11.82 -19.50 3.26
CA GLY A 211 11.26 -20.41 2.26
C GLY A 211 10.20 -19.81 1.38
N THR A 212 9.22 -19.14 1.91
CA THR A 212 8.18 -18.44 1.16
C THR A 212 8.40 -16.94 1.19
N GLY A 213 7.77 -16.23 0.25
CA GLY A 213 7.81 -14.76 0.20
C GLY A 213 6.61 -14.20 -0.54
N GLY A 214 6.42 -12.91 -0.44
CA GLY A 214 5.37 -12.21 -1.18
C GLY A 214 5.80 -11.95 -2.62
N LEU A 215 5.02 -12.43 -3.57
CA LEU A 215 5.18 -12.16 -5.01
C LEU A 215 4.56 -10.80 -5.34
N SER A 216 5.30 -9.97 -6.06
CA SER A 216 4.90 -8.65 -6.57
C SER A 216 5.43 -8.42 -7.98
N GLY A 217 5.10 -7.28 -8.59
CA GLY A 217 5.51 -6.94 -9.96
C GLY A 217 4.43 -7.25 -11.00
N ALA A 218 4.75 -7.13 -12.29
CA ALA A 218 3.78 -7.23 -13.39
C ALA A 218 2.96 -8.53 -13.38
N ALA A 219 3.55 -9.63 -12.91
CA ALA A 219 2.91 -10.94 -12.83
C ALA A 219 1.60 -10.96 -12.03
N VAL A 220 1.43 -10.09 -11.02
CA VAL A 220 0.24 -10.10 -10.16
C VAL A 220 -0.90 -9.19 -10.64
N LYS A 221 -0.68 -8.36 -11.70
CA LYS A 221 -1.66 -7.37 -12.16
C LYS A 221 -3.06 -7.96 -12.45
N PRO A 222 -3.23 -9.07 -13.18
CA PRO A 222 -4.57 -9.60 -13.46
C PRO A 222 -5.34 -10.01 -12.20
N VAL A 223 -4.64 -10.51 -11.18
CA VAL A 223 -5.26 -10.87 -9.89
C VAL A 223 -5.66 -9.60 -9.13
N ALA A 224 -4.77 -8.60 -9.10
CA ALA A 224 -5.04 -7.32 -8.45
C ALA A 224 -6.23 -6.59 -9.08
N LEU A 225 -6.29 -6.49 -10.41
CA LEU A 225 -7.40 -5.87 -11.14
C LEU A 225 -8.74 -6.52 -10.79
N ARG A 226 -8.81 -7.87 -10.84
CA ARG A 226 -10.02 -8.61 -10.47
C ARG A 226 -10.46 -8.29 -9.04
N MET A 227 -9.52 -8.32 -8.09
CA MET A 227 -9.85 -8.07 -6.69
C MET A 227 -10.28 -6.62 -6.45
N VAL A 228 -9.62 -5.64 -7.07
CA VAL A 228 -10.03 -4.22 -7.00
C VAL A 228 -11.44 -4.04 -7.56
N TYR A 229 -11.75 -4.60 -8.73
CA TYR A 229 -13.08 -4.56 -9.30
C TYR A 229 -14.14 -5.13 -8.34
N GLN A 230 -13.88 -6.32 -7.77
CA GLN A 230 -14.80 -6.96 -6.83
C GLN A 230 -15.04 -6.13 -5.57
N VAL A 231 -13.97 -5.58 -4.99
CA VAL A 231 -14.07 -4.77 -3.76
C VAL A 231 -14.74 -3.43 -4.04
N ALA A 232 -14.44 -2.77 -5.15
CA ALA A 232 -15.09 -1.50 -5.53
C ALA A 232 -16.62 -1.62 -5.67
N HIS A 233 -17.13 -2.83 -6.01
CA HIS A 233 -18.57 -3.11 -6.05
C HIS A 233 -19.14 -3.63 -4.72
N ALA A 234 -18.29 -3.87 -3.73
CA ALA A 234 -18.68 -4.49 -2.46
C ALA A 234 -18.76 -3.52 -1.29
N VAL A 235 -18.04 -2.38 -1.35
CA VAL A 235 -17.95 -1.38 -0.29
C VAL A 235 -18.37 0.01 -0.81
N GLN A 236 -18.67 0.94 0.10
CA GLN A 236 -19.02 2.33 -0.24
C GLN A 236 -17.82 3.29 -0.07
N ILE A 237 -16.79 2.87 0.66
CA ILE A 237 -15.58 3.66 0.88
C ILE A 237 -14.64 3.60 -0.33
N PRO A 238 -13.78 4.62 -0.56
CA PRO A 238 -12.80 4.64 -1.64
C PRO A 238 -11.88 3.42 -1.64
N VAL A 239 -11.54 2.96 -2.84
CA VAL A 239 -10.61 1.84 -3.06
C VAL A 239 -9.32 2.37 -3.66
N VAL A 240 -8.19 1.98 -3.08
CA VAL A 240 -6.85 2.24 -3.61
C VAL A 240 -6.31 0.96 -4.23
N GLY A 241 -6.03 0.99 -5.54
CA GLY A 241 -5.58 -0.18 -6.28
C GLY A 241 -4.06 -0.29 -6.35
N LEU A 242 -3.50 -1.46 -6.08
CA LEU A 242 -2.09 -1.74 -6.29
C LEU A 242 -1.82 -3.20 -6.65
N GLY A 243 -0.68 -3.43 -7.31
CA GLY A 243 -0.23 -4.76 -7.73
C GLY A 243 0.01 -4.83 -9.24
N GLY A 244 1.28 -4.73 -9.62
CA GLY A 244 1.73 -4.89 -11.00
C GLY A 244 1.54 -3.69 -11.91
N ILE A 245 1.32 -2.50 -11.37
CA ILE A 245 1.27 -1.24 -12.13
C ILE A 245 2.69 -0.86 -12.53
N MET A 246 2.96 -0.86 -13.84
CA MET A 246 4.26 -0.53 -14.44
C MET A 246 4.17 0.71 -15.34
N THR A 247 2.99 1.01 -15.88
CA THR A 247 2.74 2.06 -16.88
C THR A 247 1.47 2.84 -16.58
N ALA A 248 1.28 3.98 -17.25
CA ALA A 248 0.04 4.75 -17.17
C ALA A 248 -1.18 3.93 -17.64
N LYS A 249 -0.99 3.05 -18.65
CA LYS A 249 -2.05 2.15 -19.11
C LYS A 249 -2.53 1.24 -17.97
N ASP A 250 -1.59 0.62 -17.25
CA ASP A 250 -1.95 -0.24 -16.10
C ASP A 250 -2.72 0.56 -15.05
N ALA A 251 -2.26 1.78 -14.71
CA ALA A 251 -2.94 2.64 -13.75
C ALA A 251 -4.37 2.98 -14.18
N ILE A 252 -4.58 3.31 -15.45
CA ILE A 252 -5.92 3.60 -16.01
C ILE A 252 -6.83 2.38 -15.91
N GLU A 253 -6.32 1.18 -16.16
CA GLU A 253 -7.09 -0.07 -15.99
C GLU A 253 -7.61 -0.18 -14.53
N PHE A 254 -6.77 0.12 -13.52
CA PHE A 254 -7.20 0.12 -12.12
C PHE A 254 -8.26 1.19 -11.81
N LEU A 255 -8.08 2.41 -12.34
CA LEU A 255 -9.07 3.49 -12.17
C LEU A 255 -10.41 3.09 -12.79
N MET A 256 -10.41 2.55 -14.00
CA MET A 256 -11.63 2.06 -14.66
C MET A 256 -12.31 0.93 -13.88
N CYS A 257 -11.54 0.07 -13.21
CA CYS A 257 -12.05 -0.99 -12.34
C CYS A 257 -12.65 -0.47 -11.01
N GLY A 258 -12.59 0.83 -10.73
CA GLY A 258 -13.19 1.45 -9.56
C GLY A 258 -12.20 1.90 -8.48
N ALA A 259 -10.89 1.81 -8.73
CA ALA A 259 -9.93 2.43 -7.84
C ALA A 259 -10.02 3.95 -7.92
N THR A 260 -10.09 4.63 -6.77
CA THR A 260 -10.05 6.09 -6.64
C THR A 260 -8.63 6.63 -6.79
N ALA A 261 -7.65 5.87 -6.32
CA ALA A 261 -6.23 6.15 -6.43
C ALA A 261 -5.46 4.84 -6.62
N ILE A 262 -4.17 4.92 -6.96
CA ILE A 262 -3.32 3.75 -7.18
C ILE A 262 -1.98 3.90 -6.43
N GLU A 263 -1.38 2.76 -6.07
CA GLU A 263 -0.03 2.71 -5.52
C GLU A 263 0.92 1.95 -6.44
N ILE A 264 2.10 2.51 -6.66
CA ILE A 264 3.17 1.88 -7.43
C ILE A 264 4.22 1.31 -6.48
N GLY A 265 4.45 0.00 -6.58
CA GLY A 265 5.41 -0.74 -5.75
C GLY A 265 6.68 -1.11 -6.49
N THR A 266 6.76 -2.36 -6.93
CA THR A 266 7.96 -3.00 -7.53
C THR A 266 8.57 -2.20 -8.68
N ALA A 267 7.77 -1.46 -9.45
CA ALA A 267 8.24 -0.62 -10.55
C ALA A 267 9.23 0.46 -10.10
N ASN A 268 9.17 0.93 -8.84
CA ASN A 268 10.13 1.90 -8.29
C ASN A 268 11.57 1.36 -8.25
N PHE A 269 11.76 0.04 -8.19
CA PHE A 269 13.09 -0.59 -8.24
C PHE A 269 13.67 -0.61 -9.66
N ILE A 270 12.82 -0.50 -10.68
CA ILE A 270 13.22 -0.51 -12.09
C ILE A 270 13.43 0.93 -12.57
N ASP A 271 12.51 1.83 -12.22
CA ASP A 271 12.54 3.23 -12.60
C ASP A 271 12.11 4.10 -11.40
N PRO A 272 13.07 4.79 -10.74
CA PRO A 272 12.77 5.66 -9.59
C PRO A 272 11.79 6.80 -9.89
N ALA A 273 11.62 7.18 -11.17
CA ALA A 273 10.72 8.24 -11.61
C ALA A 273 9.36 7.73 -12.12
N VAL A 274 9.08 6.42 -12.01
CA VAL A 274 7.88 5.79 -12.59
C VAL A 274 6.58 6.43 -12.12
N THR A 275 6.49 6.86 -10.87
CA THR A 275 5.28 7.50 -10.31
C THR A 275 4.91 8.78 -11.06
N VAL A 276 5.89 9.63 -11.34
CA VAL A 276 5.70 10.88 -12.09
C VAL A 276 5.35 10.57 -13.55
N LYS A 277 6.05 9.62 -14.17
CA LYS A 277 5.77 9.19 -15.55
C LYS A 277 4.36 8.61 -15.70
N VAL A 278 3.89 7.83 -14.73
CA VAL A 278 2.53 7.29 -14.72
C VAL A 278 1.50 8.40 -14.56
N ARG A 279 1.72 9.37 -13.66
CA ARG A 279 0.87 10.56 -13.51
C ARG A 279 0.73 11.32 -14.85
N ASP A 280 1.86 11.60 -15.47
CA ASP A 280 1.90 12.37 -16.71
C ASP A 280 1.18 11.60 -17.83
N GLY A 281 1.43 10.30 -17.95
CA GLY A 281 0.76 9.45 -18.93
C GLY A 281 -0.76 9.33 -18.70
N ILE A 282 -1.24 9.37 -17.46
CA ILE A 282 -2.68 9.47 -17.16
C ILE A 282 -3.22 10.80 -17.69
N SER A 283 -2.55 11.92 -17.39
CA SER A 283 -2.95 13.25 -17.88
C SER A 283 -3.03 13.33 -19.40
N GLU A 284 -2.00 12.83 -20.08
CA GLU A 284 -1.96 12.76 -21.56
C GLU A 284 -3.08 11.91 -22.15
N TRP A 285 -3.39 10.78 -21.49
CA TRP A 285 -4.48 9.91 -21.93
C TRP A 285 -5.84 10.60 -21.79
N LEU A 286 -6.10 11.25 -20.64
CA LEU A 286 -7.33 12.01 -20.42
C LEU A 286 -7.52 13.13 -21.44
N ASP A 287 -6.48 13.94 -21.68
CA ASP A 287 -6.52 15.03 -22.67
C ASP A 287 -6.84 14.49 -24.08
N ARG A 288 -6.23 13.39 -24.51
CA ARG A 288 -6.50 12.75 -25.81
C ARG A 288 -7.94 12.22 -25.95
N HIS A 289 -8.57 11.84 -24.82
CA HIS A 289 -9.95 11.33 -24.83
C HIS A 289 -11.00 12.40 -24.48
N GLY A 290 -10.58 13.67 -24.33
CA GLY A 290 -11.48 14.79 -24.05
C GLY A 290 -12.05 14.84 -22.64
N CYS A 291 -11.50 14.06 -21.72
CA CYS A 291 -11.91 14.04 -20.30
C CYS A 291 -11.45 15.34 -19.61
N GLN A 292 -12.30 15.89 -18.76
CA GLN A 292 -11.99 17.10 -17.98
C GLN A 292 -11.40 16.75 -16.60
N SER A 293 -11.61 15.52 -16.14
CA SER A 293 -11.17 15.06 -14.81
C SER A 293 -10.90 13.55 -14.83
N VAL A 294 -9.93 13.11 -14.03
CA VAL A 294 -9.67 11.69 -13.76
C VAL A 294 -10.89 10.99 -13.14
N LYS A 295 -11.76 11.74 -12.48
CA LYS A 295 -13.00 11.21 -11.87
C LYS A 295 -13.97 10.65 -12.91
N GLU A 296 -13.88 11.10 -14.18
CA GLU A 296 -14.74 10.63 -15.26
C GLU A 296 -14.42 9.20 -15.70
N ILE A 297 -13.26 8.66 -15.32
CA ILE A 297 -12.86 7.30 -15.68
C ILE A 297 -12.85 6.32 -14.50
N ILE A 298 -13.22 6.78 -13.30
CA ILE A 298 -13.25 5.91 -12.10
C ILE A 298 -14.54 5.07 -12.14
N GLY A 299 -14.37 3.73 -12.16
CA GLY A 299 -15.50 2.80 -12.07
C GLY A 299 -16.40 2.77 -13.30
N VAL A 300 -15.88 3.11 -14.49
CA VAL A 300 -16.68 3.16 -15.73
C VAL A 300 -16.79 1.81 -16.45
N MET A 301 -16.21 0.75 -15.90
CA MET A 301 -16.34 -0.58 -16.48
C MET A 301 -17.74 -1.16 -16.22
N GLU A 302 -18.38 -1.64 -17.31
CA GLU A 302 -19.64 -2.35 -17.29
C GLU A 302 -19.49 -3.81 -16.80
#